data_45caba7df3155e31e039853a99771934
#
_entry.id   45caba7df3155e31e039853a99771934
#
_cell.length_a   1.000
_cell.length_b   1.000
_cell.length_c   1.000
_cell.angle_alpha   90.00
_cell.angle_beta   90.00
_cell.angle_gamma   90.00
#
_symmetry.space_group_name_H-M   'P 1'
#
loop_
_entity.id
_entity.type
_entity.pdbx_description
1 polymer ?
#
loop_
_entity_poly.entity_id
_entity_poly.type
_entity_poly.pdbx_seq_one_letter_code
_entity_poly.pdbx_strand_id
1 'polypeptide(L)'
;MNSGPRLAVGALGRDVQRAQTIFVMMKALGFDQIDGVFGAVTRNAVIAFQQGEGLVADGVIGDDTWKRMPADPDTPLLRRGGVGNAVSGLQKGLLKFGGAGAPTDPGAADGAFGPRTDAAVKAYQAQHALPDDGVVGPRTWWVPAGGAGATLASLAELTTV
;
A
#
# COMPACT_ATOMS: atom_id res chain seq x y z
N MET A 1 7.20 -7.24 -14.98
CA MET A 1 7.91 -8.35 -14.28
C MET A 1 8.61 -7.78 -13.08
N ASN A 2 8.31 -8.30 -11.90
CA ASN A 2 8.87 -7.76 -10.67
C ASN A 2 10.29 -8.25 -10.43
N SER A 3 11.05 -7.45 -9.74
CA SER A 3 12.34 -7.82 -9.18
C SER A 3 12.47 -7.21 -7.79
N GLY A 4 13.26 -7.85 -6.94
CA GLY A 4 13.48 -7.36 -5.60
C GLY A 4 14.50 -8.21 -4.85
N PRO A 5 14.81 -7.81 -3.61
CA PRO A 5 15.75 -8.53 -2.79
C PRO A 5 15.18 -9.87 -2.34
N ARG A 6 16.06 -10.78 -1.94
CA ARG A 6 15.66 -12.03 -1.31
C ARG A 6 15.05 -11.74 0.06
N LEU A 7 13.83 -12.23 0.28
CA LEU A 7 13.09 -12.04 1.54
C LEU A 7 12.72 -13.40 2.14
N ALA A 8 12.93 -13.54 3.43
CA ALA A 8 12.61 -14.73 4.19
C ALA A 8 12.20 -14.35 5.61
N VAL A 9 11.79 -15.33 6.41
CA VAL A 9 11.45 -15.10 7.82
C VAL A 9 12.60 -14.35 8.51
N GLY A 10 12.26 -13.27 9.21
CA GLY A 10 13.19 -12.38 9.85
C GLY A 10 13.50 -11.11 9.07
N ALA A 11 13.15 -11.05 7.78
CA ALA A 11 13.30 -9.82 7.00
C ALA A 11 12.35 -8.74 7.49
N LEU A 12 12.80 -7.49 7.44
CA LEU A 12 12.06 -6.32 7.91
C LEU A 12 12.12 -5.22 6.86
N GLY A 13 11.14 -4.33 6.90
CA GLY A 13 11.18 -3.08 6.19
C GLY A 13 10.28 -3.00 4.97
N ARG A 14 10.63 -2.06 4.08
CA ARG A 14 9.75 -1.67 2.96
C ARG A 14 9.59 -2.74 1.89
N ASP A 15 10.65 -3.50 1.61
CA ASP A 15 10.54 -4.56 0.62
C ASP A 15 9.61 -5.67 1.09
N VAL A 16 9.57 -5.92 2.41
CA VAL A 16 8.59 -6.84 2.99
C VAL A 16 7.18 -6.27 2.85
N GLN A 17 6.99 -4.99 3.16
CA GLN A 17 5.68 -4.35 2.96
C GLN A 17 5.22 -4.40 1.51
N ARG A 18 6.13 -4.19 0.57
CA ARG A 18 5.85 -4.28 -0.86
C ARG A 18 5.34 -5.66 -1.24
N ALA A 19 6.04 -6.70 -0.81
CA ALA A 19 5.62 -8.08 -1.06
C ALA A 19 4.26 -8.38 -0.41
N GLN A 20 4.08 -7.98 0.84
CA GLN A 20 2.81 -8.16 1.55
C GLN A 20 1.66 -7.43 0.84
N THR A 21 1.90 -6.24 0.31
CA THR A 21 0.89 -5.49 -0.44
C THR A 21 0.43 -6.28 -1.67
N ILE A 22 1.35 -6.90 -2.40
CA ILE A 22 1.02 -7.74 -3.55
C ILE A 22 0.15 -8.93 -3.10
N PHE A 23 0.50 -9.57 -1.99
CA PHE A 23 -0.30 -10.70 -1.47
C PHE A 23 -1.68 -10.25 -0.97
N VAL A 24 -1.80 -9.04 -0.45
CA VAL A 24 -3.12 -8.46 -0.11
C VAL A 24 -3.96 -8.25 -1.37
N MET A 25 -3.36 -7.73 -2.43
CA MET A 25 -4.05 -7.58 -3.72
C MET A 25 -4.55 -8.92 -4.26
N MET A 26 -3.78 -9.98 -4.04
CA MET A 26 -4.15 -11.35 -4.43
C MET A 26 -5.15 -11.99 -3.47
N LYS A 27 -5.53 -11.30 -2.40
CA LYS A 27 -6.39 -11.83 -1.33
C LYS A 27 -5.77 -13.00 -0.57
N ALA A 28 -4.45 -13.11 -0.61
CA ALA A 28 -3.69 -14.11 0.14
C ALA A 28 -3.36 -13.64 1.56
N LEU A 29 -3.37 -12.34 1.81
CA LEU A 29 -3.19 -11.73 3.13
C LEU A 29 -4.27 -10.69 3.38
N GLY A 30 -4.57 -10.42 4.65
CA GLY A 30 -5.37 -9.27 5.04
C GLY A 30 -4.53 -7.99 5.06
N PHE A 31 -5.17 -6.83 4.92
CA PHE A 31 -4.43 -5.57 4.88
C PHE A 31 -3.63 -5.32 6.17
N ASP A 32 -4.12 -5.81 7.31
CA ASP A 32 -3.44 -5.70 8.60
C ASP A 32 -2.11 -6.47 8.65
N GLN A 33 -1.87 -7.32 7.67
CA GLN A 33 -0.61 -8.07 7.54
C GLN A 33 0.47 -7.30 6.76
N ILE A 34 0.17 -6.09 6.30
CA ILE A 34 1.20 -5.21 5.70
C ILE A 34 1.90 -4.48 6.86
N ASP A 35 2.72 -5.21 7.59
CA ASP A 35 3.40 -4.71 8.79
C ASP A 35 4.92 -4.56 8.61
N GLY A 36 5.44 -4.99 7.46
CA GLY A 36 6.88 -4.93 7.21
C GLY A 36 7.69 -5.98 7.96
N VAL A 37 7.03 -6.99 8.53
CA VAL A 37 7.68 -8.09 9.24
C VAL A 37 7.39 -9.39 8.51
N PHE A 38 8.43 -10.05 8.03
CA PHE A 38 8.28 -11.35 7.38
C PHE A 38 8.22 -12.43 8.46
N GLY A 39 7.03 -12.70 8.94
CA GLY A 39 6.78 -13.72 9.95
C GLY A 39 6.13 -14.97 9.36
N ALA A 40 5.57 -15.82 10.23
CA ALA A 40 4.97 -17.09 9.83
C ALA A 40 3.78 -16.92 8.88
N VAL A 41 2.95 -15.91 9.09
CA VAL A 41 1.79 -15.65 8.24
C VAL A 41 2.22 -15.28 6.82
N THR A 42 3.20 -14.40 6.68
CA THR A 42 3.77 -14.03 5.39
C THR A 42 4.41 -15.24 4.71
N ARG A 43 5.18 -16.02 5.46
CA ARG A 43 5.81 -17.24 4.94
C ARG A 43 4.78 -18.22 4.39
N ASN A 44 3.69 -18.43 5.12
CA ASN A 44 2.64 -19.36 4.68
C ASN A 44 1.97 -18.90 3.39
N ALA A 45 1.75 -17.59 3.24
CA ALA A 45 1.21 -17.02 2.02
C ALA A 45 2.17 -17.20 0.84
N VAL A 46 3.47 -17.03 1.06
CA VAL A 46 4.50 -17.26 0.04
C VAL A 46 4.51 -18.72 -0.40
N ILE A 47 4.49 -19.65 0.56
CA ILE A 47 4.47 -21.09 0.26
C ILE A 47 3.26 -21.46 -0.58
N ALA A 48 2.07 -21.00 -0.20
CA ALA A 48 0.85 -21.28 -0.95
C ALA A 48 0.92 -20.73 -2.38
N PHE A 49 1.45 -19.52 -2.54
CA PHE A 49 1.65 -18.91 -3.85
C PHE A 49 2.64 -19.76 -4.70
N GLN A 50 3.76 -20.12 -4.12
CA GLN A 50 4.78 -20.92 -4.80
C GLN A 50 4.23 -22.26 -5.28
N GLN A 51 3.44 -22.93 -4.44
CA GLN A 51 2.78 -24.18 -4.79
C GLN A 51 1.83 -23.99 -5.97
N GLY A 52 1.03 -22.91 -5.95
CA GLY A 52 0.10 -22.60 -7.03
C GLY A 52 0.79 -22.29 -8.36
N GLU A 53 2.00 -21.77 -8.31
CA GLU A 53 2.78 -21.39 -9.50
C GLU A 53 3.78 -22.46 -9.94
N GLY A 54 3.82 -23.60 -9.26
CA GLY A 54 4.75 -24.68 -9.60
C GLY A 54 6.20 -24.36 -9.26
N LEU A 55 6.42 -23.45 -8.34
CA LEU A 55 7.76 -23.09 -7.86
C LEU A 55 8.16 -23.95 -6.66
N VAL A 56 9.44 -23.94 -6.33
CA VAL A 56 9.90 -24.55 -5.07
C VAL A 56 9.26 -23.79 -3.91
N ALA A 57 8.49 -24.50 -3.09
CA ALA A 57 7.73 -23.93 -1.98
C ALA A 57 8.60 -23.84 -0.72
N ASP A 58 9.64 -23.02 -0.77
CA ASP A 58 10.59 -22.83 0.32
C ASP A 58 10.25 -21.69 1.28
N GLY A 59 9.22 -20.91 0.96
CA GLY A 59 8.82 -19.75 1.76
C GLY A 59 9.75 -18.56 1.63
N VAL A 60 10.67 -18.58 0.67
CA VAL A 60 11.62 -17.52 0.40
C VAL A 60 11.23 -16.81 -0.89
N ILE A 61 11.11 -15.49 -0.84
CA ILE A 61 10.88 -14.70 -2.06
C ILE A 61 12.23 -14.42 -2.69
N GLY A 62 12.60 -15.24 -3.65
CA GLY A 62 13.78 -15.06 -4.47
C GLY A 62 13.40 -14.56 -5.86
N ASP A 63 14.36 -14.56 -6.79
CA ASP A 63 14.15 -14.03 -8.14
C ASP A 63 12.97 -14.69 -8.87
N ASP A 64 12.85 -16.00 -8.79
CA ASP A 64 11.78 -16.72 -9.48
C ASP A 64 10.41 -16.37 -8.90
N THR A 65 10.33 -16.22 -7.60
CA THR A 65 9.08 -15.83 -6.94
C THR A 65 8.69 -14.41 -7.31
N TRP A 66 9.64 -13.45 -7.26
CA TRP A 66 9.36 -12.08 -7.68
C TRP A 66 8.83 -12.01 -9.12
N LYS A 67 9.43 -12.75 -10.03
CA LYS A 67 9.03 -12.76 -11.44
C LYS A 67 7.60 -13.26 -11.65
N ARG A 68 7.16 -14.19 -10.82
CA ARG A 68 5.81 -14.78 -10.91
C ARG A 68 4.75 -13.95 -10.18
N MET A 69 5.14 -13.09 -9.26
CA MET A 69 4.19 -12.23 -8.55
C MET A 69 3.55 -11.24 -9.51
N PRO A 70 2.26 -10.88 -9.28
CA PRO A 70 1.61 -9.83 -10.07
C PRO A 70 2.38 -8.52 -10.04
N ALA A 71 2.14 -7.67 -11.03
CA ALA A 71 2.81 -6.38 -11.11
C ALA A 71 2.63 -5.58 -9.83
N ASP A 72 3.72 -5.00 -9.36
CA ASP A 72 3.76 -4.13 -8.21
C ASP A 72 2.97 -2.84 -8.52
N PRO A 73 1.97 -2.49 -7.72
CA PRO A 73 1.30 -1.23 -7.93
C PRO A 73 2.26 -0.08 -7.64
N ASP A 74 2.18 0.95 -8.43
CA ASP A 74 2.97 2.17 -8.20
C ASP A 74 2.34 2.94 -7.03
N THR A 75 2.74 2.59 -5.82
CA THR A 75 2.26 3.21 -4.59
C THR A 75 3.40 4.02 -3.97
N PRO A 76 3.58 5.27 -4.42
CA PRO A 76 4.70 6.09 -3.95
C PRO A 76 4.59 6.39 -2.46
N LEU A 77 5.73 6.54 -1.81
CA LEU A 77 5.80 7.05 -0.44
C LEU A 77 5.66 8.57 -0.48
N LEU A 78 4.61 9.09 0.12
CA LEU A 78 4.34 10.53 0.14
C LEU A 78 4.28 11.04 1.57
N ARG A 79 4.78 12.25 1.76
CA ARG A 79 4.76 12.94 3.05
C ARG A 79 4.92 14.44 2.83
N ARG A 80 4.76 15.20 3.91
CA ARG A 80 4.89 16.66 3.87
C ARG A 80 6.19 17.09 3.20
N GLY A 81 6.11 18.03 2.29
CA GLY A 81 7.22 18.49 1.47
C GLY A 81 7.26 17.86 0.07
N GLY A 82 6.49 16.79 -0.16
CA GLY A 82 6.42 16.16 -1.47
C GLY A 82 5.69 17.03 -2.49
N VAL A 83 6.04 16.86 -3.76
CA VAL A 83 5.42 17.58 -4.88
C VAL A 83 5.25 16.63 -6.07
N GLY A 84 4.29 16.91 -6.91
CA GLY A 84 4.11 16.21 -8.18
C GLY A 84 2.74 15.59 -8.37
N ASN A 85 2.60 14.80 -9.44
CA ASN A 85 1.33 14.22 -9.85
C ASN A 85 0.79 13.19 -8.84
N ALA A 86 1.66 12.45 -8.17
CA ALA A 86 1.25 11.50 -7.15
C ALA A 86 0.58 12.21 -5.97
N VAL A 87 1.10 13.39 -5.57
CA VAL A 87 0.49 14.21 -4.51
C VAL A 87 -0.87 14.73 -4.97
N SER A 88 -0.96 15.22 -6.20
CA SER A 88 -2.24 15.68 -6.76
C SER A 88 -3.28 14.55 -6.78
N GLY A 89 -2.89 13.35 -7.17
CA GLY A 89 -3.76 12.16 -7.13
C GLY A 89 -4.23 11.83 -5.73
N LEU A 90 -3.31 11.85 -4.75
CA LEU A 90 -3.64 11.67 -3.34
C LEU A 90 -4.69 12.68 -2.86
N GLN A 91 -4.47 13.95 -3.17
CA GLN A 91 -5.40 15.03 -2.79
C GLN A 91 -6.78 14.79 -3.37
N LYS A 92 -6.87 14.43 -4.65
CA LYS A 92 -8.15 14.08 -5.30
C LYS A 92 -8.82 12.87 -4.63
N GLY A 93 -8.03 11.85 -4.30
CA GLY A 93 -8.53 10.66 -3.63
C GLY A 93 -9.10 10.94 -2.25
N LEU A 94 -8.40 11.75 -1.45
CA LEU A 94 -8.86 12.18 -0.14
C LEU A 94 -10.17 12.99 -0.23
N LEU A 95 -10.27 13.85 -1.22
CA LEU A 95 -11.47 14.64 -1.45
C LEU A 95 -12.64 13.75 -1.86
N LYS A 96 -12.43 12.78 -2.74
CA LYS A 96 -13.45 11.80 -3.15
C LYS A 96 -13.93 10.98 -1.96
N PHE A 97 -13.02 10.62 -1.05
CA PHE A 97 -13.35 9.82 0.12
C PHE A 97 -14.32 10.56 1.07
N GLY A 98 -13.96 11.77 1.49
CA GLY A 98 -14.69 12.47 2.54
C GLY A 98 -15.56 13.62 2.06
N GLY A 99 -15.29 14.16 0.89
CA GLY A 99 -15.98 15.35 0.36
C GLY A 99 -15.41 16.66 0.89
N ALA A 100 -15.84 17.75 0.26
CA ALA A 100 -15.40 19.10 0.65
C ALA A 100 -15.87 19.45 2.06
N GLY A 101 -14.98 20.05 2.85
CA GLY A 101 -15.26 20.44 4.23
C GLY A 101 -15.10 19.32 5.26
N ALA A 102 -14.85 18.08 4.84
CA ALA A 102 -14.59 16.98 5.75
C ALA A 102 -13.18 17.08 6.38
N PRO A 103 -12.92 16.38 7.50
CA PRO A 103 -11.57 16.33 8.07
C PRO A 103 -10.49 15.82 7.09
N THR A 104 -10.90 15.02 6.10
CA THR A 104 -10.01 14.48 5.07
C THR A 104 -9.94 15.36 3.82
N ASP A 105 -10.52 16.56 3.84
CA ASP A 105 -10.43 17.52 2.72
C ASP A 105 -9.05 18.18 2.70
N PRO A 106 -8.20 17.89 1.71
CA PRO A 106 -6.85 18.49 1.64
C PRO A 106 -6.84 19.88 1.01
N GLY A 107 -8.00 20.41 0.63
CA GLY A 107 -8.10 21.66 -0.11
C GLY A 107 -7.87 21.46 -1.61
N ALA A 108 -7.18 22.40 -2.23
CA ALA A 108 -6.88 22.31 -3.65
C ALA A 108 -5.95 21.16 -3.97
N ALA A 109 -6.20 20.46 -5.06
CA ALA A 109 -5.32 19.39 -5.57
C ALA A 109 -4.19 20.04 -6.39
N ASP A 110 -3.32 20.76 -5.70
CA ASP A 110 -2.26 21.56 -6.32
C ASP A 110 -0.93 20.80 -6.52
N GLY A 111 -0.87 19.53 -6.09
CA GLY A 111 0.34 18.72 -6.21
C GLY A 111 1.41 19.05 -5.18
N ALA A 112 1.12 19.86 -4.19
CA ALA A 112 2.04 20.19 -3.10
C ALA A 112 1.52 19.62 -1.77
N PHE A 113 2.30 18.76 -1.15
CA PHE A 113 1.97 18.15 0.13
C PHE A 113 2.32 19.13 1.25
N GLY A 114 1.41 20.00 1.54
CA GLY A 114 1.56 21.03 2.58
C GLY A 114 0.83 20.66 3.87
N PRO A 115 0.72 21.63 4.83
CA PRO A 115 0.11 21.37 6.12
C PRO A 115 -1.33 20.86 6.04
N ARG A 116 -2.09 21.32 5.06
CA ARG A 116 -3.49 20.96 4.89
C ARG A 116 -3.63 19.53 4.39
N THR A 117 -2.78 19.12 3.44
CA THR A 117 -2.71 17.73 2.98
C THR A 117 -2.25 16.82 4.12
N ASP A 118 -1.26 17.23 4.89
CA ASP A 118 -0.77 16.48 6.05
C ASP A 118 -1.90 16.23 7.06
N ALA A 119 -2.67 17.25 7.39
CA ALA A 119 -3.80 17.13 8.31
C ALA A 119 -4.88 16.19 7.75
N ALA A 120 -5.15 16.27 6.46
CA ALA A 120 -6.12 15.39 5.79
C ALA A 120 -5.67 13.92 5.82
N VAL A 121 -4.40 13.66 5.55
CA VAL A 121 -3.83 12.31 5.62
C VAL A 121 -3.93 11.76 7.04
N LYS A 122 -3.55 12.54 8.04
CA LYS A 122 -3.64 12.12 9.44
C LYS A 122 -5.08 11.80 9.85
N ALA A 123 -6.04 12.61 9.41
CA ALA A 123 -7.45 12.35 9.67
C ALA A 123 -7.92 11.05 9.01
N TYR A 124 -7.50 10.80 7.78
CA TYR A 124 -7.80 9.56 7.06
C TYR A 124 -7.21 8.35 7.80
N GLN A 125 -5.95 8.45 8.20
CA GLN A 125 -5.27 7.38 8.94
C GLN A 125 -5.98 7.08 10.26
N ALA A 126 -6.33 8.11 11.02
CA ALA A 126 -7.04 7.95 12.29
C ALA A 126 -8.40 7.26 12.12
N GLN A 127 -9.15 7.64 11.07
CA GLN A 127 -10.45 7.01 10.78
C GLN A 127 -10.33 5.53 10.42
N HIS A 128 -9.16 5.09 9.95
CA HIS A 128 -8.91 3.70 9.55
C HIS A 128 -8.05 2.95 10.57
N ALA A 129 -7.89 3.47 11.78
CA ALA A 129 -7.10 2.86 12.85
C ALA A 129 -5.63 2.59 12.43
N LEU A 130 -5.08 3.45 11.58
CA LEU A 130 -3.68 3.43 11.20
C LEU A 130 -2.89 4.43 12.04
N PRO A 131 -1.56 4.26 12.17
CA PRO A 131 -0.72 5.30 12.76
C PRO A 131 -0.90 6.61 11.98
N ASP A 132 -1.25 7.68 12.69
CA ASP A 132 -1.51 8.99 12.09
C ASP A 132 -0.24 9.82 11.97
N ASP A 133 0.74 9.27 11.29
CA ASP A 133 2.08 9.86 11.12
C ASP A 133 2.17 10.83 9.93
N GLY A 134 1.14 10.93 9.11
CA GLY A 134 1.13 11.78 7.92
C GLY A 134 1.93 11.21 6.75
N VAL A 135 2.44 9.99 6.87
CA VAL A 135 3.19 9.33 5.80
C VAL A 135 2.28 8.38 5.07
N VAL A 136 2.12 8.59 3.77
CA VAL A 136 1.30 7.73 2.91
C VAL A 136 2.19 6.63 2.36
N GLY A 137 2.12 5.48 2.99
CA GLY A 137 2.82 4.27 2.58
C GLY A 137 1.83 3.17 2.20
N PRO A 138 2.30 1.92 2.01
CA PRO A 138 1.44 0.83 1.55
C PRO A 138 0.18 0.62 2.39
N ARG A 139 0.27 0.72 3.71
CA ARG A 139 -0.91 0.54 4.58
C ARG A 139 -1.95 1.62 4.35
N THR A 140 -1.52 2.88 4.19
CA THR A 140 -2.43 4.00 3.96
C THR A 140 -3.09 3.87 2.58
N TRP A 141 -2.32 3.52 1.55
CA TRP A 141 -2.85 3.36 0.21
C TRP A 141 -3.88 2.23 0.10
N TRP A 142 -3.68 1.12 0.81
CA TRP A 142 -4.41 -0.12 0.59
C TRP A 142 -5.45 -0.44 1.67
N VAL A 143 -5.56 0.34 2.73
CA VAL A 143 -6.64 0.13 3.70
C VAL A 143 -8.00 0.28 3.00
N PRO A 144 -8.96 -0.61 3.25
CA PRO A 144 -10.29 -0.46 2.66
C PRO A 144 -10.93 0.88 3.05
N ALA A 145 -11.32 1.66 2.05
CA ALA A 145 -11.81 3.03 2.23
C ALA A 145 -13.34 3.13 2.19
N GLY A 146 -14.02 2.03 2.38
CA GLY A 146 -15.48 2.01 2.33
C GLY A 146 -16.01 0.84 1.51
N GLY A 147 -17.21 0.96 0.99
CA GLY A 147 -17.85 -0.13 0.26
C GLY A 147 -17.20 -0.48 -1.06
N ALA A 148 -17.52 -1.66 -1.60
CA ALA A 148 -17.13 -2.12 -2.93
C ALA A 148 -15.62 -2.27 -3.18
N GLY A 149 -14.84 -2.47 -2.12
CA GLY A 149 -13.40 -2.72 -2.26
C GLY A 149 -12.57 -1.50 -2.63
N ALA A 150 -13.12 -0.30 -2.51
CA ALA A 150 -12.37 0.93 -2.75
C ALA A 150 -11.23 1.09 -1.75
N THR A 151 -10.11 1.61 -2.21
CA THR A 151 -8.96 1.98 -1.39
C THR A 151 -8.56 3.41 -1.74
N LEU A 152 -7.71 4.00 -0.92
CA LEU A 152 -7.19 5.33 -1.25
C LEU A 152 -6.43 5.30 -2.58
N ALA A 153 -5.68 4.23 -2.84
CA ALA A 153 -4.98 4.06 -4.12
C ALA A 153 -5.95 4.07 -5.31
N SER A 154 -7.08 3.36 -5.21
CA SER A 154 -8.08 3.35 -6.28
C SER A 154 -8.75 4.71 -6.45
N LEU A 155 -9.05 5.41 -5.35
CA LEU A 155 -9.62 6.75 -5.40
C LEU A 155 -8.67 7.77 -6.01
N ALA A 156 -7.38 7.58 -5.79
CA ALA A 156 -6.33 8.42 -6.37
C ALA A 156 -5.94 8.02 -7.80
N GLU A 157 -6.61 7.01 -8.35
CA GLU A 157 -6.37 6.50 -9.71
C GLU A 157 -4.93 5.99 -9.91
N LEU A 158 -4.31 5.47 -8.86
CA LEU A 158 -2.96 4.91 -8.93
C LEU A 158 -2.93 3.45 -9.36
N THR A 159 -4.03 2.76 -9.22
CA THR A 159 -4.08 1.34 -9.55
C THR A 159 -4.36 1.15 -11.02
N THR A 160 -3.30 0.97 -11.77
CA THR A 160 -3.42 0.43 -13.11
C THR A 160 -3.07 -1.05 -13.03
N VAL A 161 -4.05 -1.83 -12.96
CA VAL A 161 -3.81 -3.27 -13.08
C VAL A 161 -4.28 -3.72 -14.43
#